data_061d8265794f85f41df22cb105667ddc
#
_entry.id   061d8265794f85f41df22cb105667ddc
#
_cell.length_a   1.000
_cell.length_b   1.000
_cell.length_c   1.000
_cell.angle_alpha   90.00
_cell.angle_beta   90.00
_cell.angle_gamma   90.00
#
_symmetry.space_group_name_H-M   'P 1'
#
loop_
_entity.id
_entity.type
_entity.pdbx_description
1 polymer ?
#
loop_
_entity_poly.entity_id
_entity_poly.type
_entity_poly.pdbx_seq_one_letter_code
_entity_poly.pdbx_strand_id
1 'polypeptide(L)'
;MKHDIIPELAALFSKKAAAMGYSVRKEADEHDLKLLLTTFKGQEEICQFEKTGSMRFWRDSPYVAERNELHSLLLDLKNRYDLYLNAKPLDCKSVRDFRLISEFGNHLLAATQSEDNEIRFVTWQYDYDRSGVTLGHYYETNYEGALKDFIVRSGLIDENQLFTGEEMTVLYQSCVFRGKNDDDLTFESEQELHTVIEKLEGNLPPEVITQENAQEQEDEHGI
;
A
#
# COMPACT_ATOMS: atom_id res chain seq x y z
N MET A 1 -8.08 4.20 15.03
CA MET A 1 -8.22 3.05 15.97
C MET A 1 -8.17 1.79 15.14
N LYS A 2 -7.51 0.71 15.58
CA LYS A 2 -7.53 -0.59 14.87
C LYS A 2 -8.74 -1.37 15.32
N HIS A 3 -9.56 -1.81 14.36
CA HIS A 3 -10.76 -2.60 14.64
C HIS A 3 -10.44 -4.10 14.64
N ASP A 4 -11.26 -4.87 15.34
CA ASP A 4 -11.25 -6.32 15.23
C ASP A 4 -11.73 -6.78 13.83
N ILE A 5 -11.43 -8.03 13.46
CA ILE A 5 -11.96 -8.63 12.24
C ILE A 5 -13.47 -8.77 12.39
N ILE A 6 -14.21 -8.02 11.58
CA ILE A 6 -15.67 -8.09 11.50
C ILE A 6 -16.13 -9.18 10.52
N PRO A 7 -17.40 -9.62 10.57
CA PRO A 7 -17.89 -10.71 9.71
C PRO A 7 -17.69 -10.47 8.21
N GLU A 8 -17.88 -9.24 7.75
CA GLU A 8 -17.72 -8.84 6.34
C GLU A 8 -16.27 -8.97 5.88
N LEU A 9 -15.32 -8.50 6.68
CA LEU A 9 -13.89 -8.64 6.42
C LEU A 9 -13.48 -10.12 6.41
N ALA A 10 -13.98 -10.93 7.37
CA ALA A 10 -13.71 -12.36 7.41
C ALA A 10 -14.26 -13.10 6.17
N ALA A 11 -15.44 -12.69 5.67
CA ALA A 11 -16.03 -13.24 4.46
C ALA A 11 -15.21 -12.88 3.22
N LEU A 12 -14.79 -11.62 3.10
CA LEU A 12 -13.95 -11.14 2.01
C LEU A 12 -12.58 -11.84 2.01
N PHE A 13 -11.92 -11.94 3.18
CA PHE A 13 -10.67 -12.67 3.33
C PHE A 13 -10.82 -14.13 2.87
N SER A 14 -11.88 -14.82 3.32
CA SER A 14 -12.13 -16.21 2.93
C SER A 14 -12.34 -16.36 1.42
N LYS A 15 -13.05 -15.44 0.78
CA LYS A 15 -13.27 -15.40 -0.67
C LYS A 15 -11.96 -15.21 -1.43
N LYS A 16 -11.13 -14.26 -0.99
CA LYS A 16 -9.84 -13.97 -1.64
C LYS A 16 -8.82 -15.09 -1.43
N ALA A 17 -8.72 -15.63 -0.24
CA ALA A 17 -7.89 -16.79 0.06
C ALA A 17 -8.30 -18.03 -0.79
N ALA A 18 -9.60 -18.24 -1.00
CA ALA A 18 -10.08 -19.32 -1.87
C ALA A 18 -9.65 -19.14 -3.33
N ALA A 19 -9.63 -17.92 -3.85
CA ALA A 19 -9.12 -17.62 -5.19
C ALA A 19 -7.61 -17.89 -5.34
N MET A 20 -6.86 -17.88 -4.22
CA MET A 20 -5.44 -18.22 -4.14
C MET A 20 -5.19 -19.71 -3.88
N GLY A 21 -6.24 -20.53 -3.77
CA GLY A 21 -6.16 -21.98 -3.54
C GLY A 21 -6.14 -22.40 -2.07
N TYR A 22 -6.47 -21.49 -1.15
CA TYR A 22 -6.58 -21.77 0.29
C TYR A 22 -8.03 -21.91 0.73
N SER A 23 -8.30 -22.71 1.74
CA SER A 23 -9.60 -22.75 2.42
C SER A 23 -9.50 -22.11 3.81
N VAL A 24 -10.58 -21.48 4.23
CA VAL A 24 -10.66 -20.79 5.53
C VAL A 24 -11.84 -21.33 6.32
N ARG A 25 -11.59 -21.81 7.54
CA ARG A 25 -12.63 -22.19 8.50
C ARG A 25 -12.74 -21.13 9.58
N LYS A 26 -13.96 -20.78 9.93
CA LYS A 26 -14.27 -19.93 11.08
C LYS A 26 -14.53 -20.83 12.26
N GLU A 27 -13.75 -20.68 13.29
CA GLU A 27 -13.91 -21.40 14.56
C GLU A 27 -14.22 -20.38 15.65
N ALA A 28 -15.23 -20.67 16.45
CA ALA A 28 -15.46 -19.95 17.70
C ALA A 28 -14.70 -20.71 18.77
N ASP A 29 -13.76 -20.08 19.46
CA ASP A 29 -13.20 -20.64 20.67
C ASP A 29 -14.29 -20.66 21.75
N GLU A 30 -14.74 -21.85 22.14
CA GLU A 30 -15.82 -22.03 23.10
C GLU A 30 -15.51 -21.43 24.48
N HIS A 31 -14.23 -21.22 24.79
CA HIS A 31 -13.80 -20.72 26.09
C HIS A 31 -13.47 -19.22 26.10
N ASP A 32 -13.18 -18.57 24.97
CA ASP A 32 -12.62 -17.22 24.93
C ASP A 32 -13.39 -16.26 24.00
N LEU A 33 -14.50 -16.69 23.37
CA LEU A 33 -15.31 -15.91 22.40
C LEU A 33 -14.48 -15.26 21.29
N LYS A 34 -13.29 -15.79 21.01
CA LYS A 34 -12.39 -15.27 19.97
C LYS A 34 -12.70 -15.93 18.65
N LEU A 35 -12.96 -15.11 17.63
CA LEU A 35 -13.02 -15.58 16.26
C LEU A 35 -11.61 -16.02 15.84
N LEU A 36 -11.48 -17.29 15.44
CA LEU A 36 -10.29 -17.81 14.78
C LEU A 36 -10.60 -18.07 13.30
N LEU A 37 -9.75 -17.58 12.43
CA LEU A 37 -9.75 -17.93 11.01
C LEU A 37 -8.61 -18.89 10.77
N THR A 38 -8.90 -20.18 10.68
CA THR A 38 -7.92 -21.22 10.39
C THR A 38 -7.81 -21.43 8.89
N THR A 39 -6.62 -21.30 8.33
CA THR A 39 -6.34 -21.38 6.89
C THR A 39 -5.68 -22.71 6.55
N PHE A 40 -6.06 -23.30 5.41
CA PHE A 40 -5.58 -24.60 4.96
C PHE A 40 -5.15 -24.58 3.49
N LYS A 41 -4.13 -25.39 3.16
CA LYS A 41 -3.79 -25.77 1.79
C LYS A 41 -4.11 -27.27 1.64
N GLY A 42 -5.19 -27.58 0.93
CA GLY A 42 -5.76 -28.93 0.95
C GLY A 42 -6.29 -29.30 2.33
N GLN A 43 -5.66 -30.28 2.99
CA GLN A 43 -6.02 -30.71 4.36
C GLN A 43 -5.03 -30.21 5.42
N GLU A 44 -3.95 -29.55 5.01
CA GLU A 44 -2.89 -29.11 5.93
C GLU A 44 -3.13 -27.69 6.41
N GLU A 45 -3.04 -27.51 7.71
CA GLU A 45 -3.17 -26.20 8.36
C GLU A 45 -1.93 -25.35 8.11
N ILE A 46 -2.14 -24.10 7.63
CA ILE A 46 -1.08 -23.14 7.34
C ILE A 46 -0.84 -22.21 8.52
N CYS A 47 -1.88 -21.51 8.95
CA CYS A 47 -1.87 -20.59 10.09
C CYS A 47 -3.29 -20.27 10.56
N GLN A 48 -3.36 -19.62 11.71
CA GLN A 48 -4.60 -19.13 12.32
C GLN A 48 -4.51 -17.62 12.52
N PHE A 49 -5.61 -16.92 12.32
CA PHE A 49 -5.73 -15.49 12.64
C PHE A 49 -6.74 -15.29 13.76
N GLU A 50 -6.30 -14.58 14.79
CA GLU A 50 -7.16 -14.14 15.86
C GLU A 50 -8.05 -12.96 15.41
N LYS A 51 -9.08 -12.68 16.19
CA LYS A 51 -9.99 -11.54 15.96
C LYS A 51 -9.28 -10.20 15.77
N THR A 52 -8.16 -9.99 16.43
CA THR A 52 -7.32 -8.79 16.29
C THR A 52 -6.57 -8.69 14.94
N GLY A 53 -6.48 -9.79 14.21
CA GLY A 53 -5.63 -9.97 13.04
C GLY A 53 -4.23 -10.52 13.37
N SER A 54 -3.96 -10.82 14.63
CA SER A 54 -2.71 -11.47 15.03
C SER A 54 -2.65 -12.87 14.47
N MET A 55 -1.50 -13.26 13.92
CA MET A 55 -1.30 -14.56 13.31
C MET A 55 -0.63 -15.53 14.30
N ARG A 56 -1.18 -16.75 14.40
CA ARG A 56 -0.57 -17.91 15.06
C ARG A 56 -0.15 -18.93 14.02
N PHE A 57 0.99 -19.55 14.22
CA PHE A 57 1.53 -20.60 13.34
C PHE A 57 2.47 -21.55 14.10
N TRP A 58 2.68 -22.70 13.52
CA TRP A 58 3.65 -23.68 14.04
C TRP A 58 5.06 -23.29 13.59
N ARG A 59 6.01 -23.24 14.53
CA ARG A 59 7.39 -22.76 14.26
C ARG A 59 8.08 -23.55 13.15
N ASP A 60 7.86 -24.87 13.10
CA ASP A 60 8.50 -25.79 12.16
C ASP A 60 7.66 -26.06 10.90
N SER A 61 6.65 -25.22 10.64
CA SER A 61 5.81 -25.34 9.45
C SER A 61 6.62 -25.07 8.18
N PRO A 62 6.54 -25.92 7.15
CA PRO A 62 7.20 -25.69 5.86
C PRO A 62 6.55 -24.56 5.03
N TYR A 63 5.37 -24.10 5.41
CA TYR A 63 4.53 -23.14 4.66
C TYR A 63 4.85 -21.68 4.99
N VAL A 64 6.12 -21.29 4.95
CA VAL A 64 6.54 -19.91 5.29
C VAL A 64 6.05 -18.90 4.27
N ALA A 65 6.16 -19.23 2.97
CA ALA A 65 5.73 -18.35 1.88
C ALA A 65 4.22 -18.14 1.89
N GLU A 66 3.45 -19.23 1.96
CA GLU A 66 1.98 -19.22 1.99
C GLU A 66 1.44 -18.45 3.21
N ARG A 67 2.06 -18.64 4.36
CA ARG A 67 1.72 -17.90 5.58
C ARG A 67 1.94 -16.41 5.42
N ASN A 68 3.07 -16.00 4.84
CA ASN A 68 3.37 -14.59 4.63
C ASN A 68 2.40 -13.96 3.62
N GLU A 69 2.04 -14.69 2.56
CA GLU A 69 1.06 -14.28 1.56
C GLU A 69 -0.32 -14.06 2.18
N LEU A 70 -0.82 -15.01 2.97
CA LEU A 70 -2.10 -14.92 3.69
C LEU A 70 -2.09 -13.78 4.72
N HIS A 71 -0.98 -13.59 5.43
CA HIS A 71 -0.84 -12.49 6.38
C HIS A 71 -0.87 -11.14 5.69
N SER A 72 -0.14 -10.99 4.58
CA SER A 72 -0.15 -9.76 3.78
C SER A 72 -1.53 -9.44 3.23
N LEU A 73 -2.25 -10.46 2.72
CA LEU A 73 -3.63 -10.31 2.27
C LEU A 73 -4.54 -9.82 3.40
N LEU A 74 -4.49 -10.46 4.59
CA LEU A 74 -5.33 -10.05 5.70
C LEU A 74 -5.01 -8.63 6.18
N LEU A 75 -3.73 -8.27 6.27
CA LEU A 75 -3.31 -6.93 6.69
C LEU A 75 -3.77 -5.85 5.70
N ASP A 76 -3.64 -6.09 4.40
CA ASP A 76 -4.10 -5.17 3.37
C ASP A 76 -5.62 -4.95 3.46
N LEU A 77 -6.40 -6.01 3.51
CA LEU A 77 -7.85 -5.92 3.67
C LEU A 77 -8.23 -5.20 4.97
N LYS A 78 -7.57 -5.56 6.07
CA LYS A 78 -7.82 -4.95 7.38
C LYS A 78 -7.50 -3.45 7.39
N ASN A 79 -6.40 -3.03 6.78
CA ASN A 79 -6.03 -1.62 6.68
C ASN A 79 -7.09 -0.81 5.93
N ARG A 80 -7.63 -1.33 4.81
CA ARG A 80 -8.72 -0.68 4.07
C ARG A 80 -10.00 -0.58 4.90
N TYR A 81 -10.35 -1.65 5.62
CA TYR A 81 -11.50 -1.63 6.53
C TYR A 81 -11.31 -0.65 7.69
N ASP A 82 -10.13 -0.59 8.30
CA ASP A 82 -9.82 0.35 9.36
C ASP A 82 -9.94 1.81 8.88
N LEU A 83 -9.48 2.11 7.67
CA LEU A 83 -9.67 3.42 7.03
C LEU A 83 -11.16 3.75 6.89
N TYR A 84 -11.94 2.83 6.32
CA TYR A 84 -13.38 3.01 6.09
C TYR A 84 -14.15 3.16 7.42
N LEU A 85 -13.91 2.29 8.40
CA LEU A 85 -14.65 2.29 9.66
C LEU A 85 -14.34 3.51 10.54
N ASN A 86 -13.12 4.05 10.46
CA ASN A 86 -12.73 5.27 11.19
C ASN A 86 -13.18 6.56 10.47
N ALA A 87 -13.55 6.47 9.20
CA ALA A 87 -13.97 7.61 8.41
C ALA A 87 -15.36 8.13 8.82
N LYS A 88 -15.58 9.44 8.71
CA LYS A 88 -16.87 10.07 8.99
C LYS A 88 -17.82 9.87 7.79
N PRO A 89 -19.13 9.75 8.01
CA PRO A 89 -20.10 9.83 6.91
C PRO A 89 -19.87 11.10 6.08
N LEU A 90 -19.93 10.99 4.76
CA LEU A 90 -19.82 12.15 3.88
C LEU A 90 -21.18 12.87 3.84
N ASP A 91 -21.19 14.13 4.28
CA ASP A 91 -22.43 14.95 4.32
C ASP A 91 -22.72 15.58 2.94
N CYS A 92 -22.95 14.73 1.94
CA CYS A 92 -23.36 15.12 0.60
C CYS A 92 -24.54 14.28 0.16
N LYS A 93 -25.68 14.90 -0.16
CA LYS A 93 -26.95 14.19 -0.46
C LYS A 93 -26.84 13.20 -1.61
N SER A 94 -26.02 13.48 -2.60
CA SER A 94 -25.83 12.63 -3.80
C SER A 94 -24.97 11.39 -3.56
N VAL A 95 -24.19 11.34 -2.47
CA VAL A 95 -23.19 10.29 -2.20
C VAL A 95 -23.20 9.85 -0.73
N ARG A 96 -24.39 9.67 -0.16
CA ARG A 96 -24.60 9.38 1.27
C ARG A 96 -23.97 8.06 1.75
N ASP A 97 -23.76 7.12 0.84
CA ASP A 97 -23.18 5.80 1.17
C ASP A 97 -21.64 5.85 1.27
N PHE A 98 -21.06 7.04 1.04
CA PHE A 98 -19.63 7.23 1.14
C PHE A 98 -19.23 7.80 2.49
N ARG A 99 -18.00 7.50 2.89
CA ARG A 99 -17.33 8.02 4.07
C ARG A 99 -16.14 8.85 3.68
N LEU A 100 -15.95 9.97 4.36
CA LEU A 100 -14.86 10.91 4.14
C LEU A 100 -13.58 10.40 4.83
N ILE A 101 -12.59 10.02 4.03
CA ILE A 101 -11.26 9.60 4.51
C ILE A 101 -10.40 10.82 4.80
N SER A 102 -10.32 11.74 3.84
CA SER A 102 -9.52 12.96 3.94
C SER A 102 -10.10 14.08 3.09
N GLU A 103 -9.84 15.33 3.48
CA GLU A 103 -10.17 16.50 2.68
C GLU A 103 -9.08 17.56 2.79
N PHE A 104 -8.83 18.29 1.71
CA PHE A 104 -7.97 19.47 1.68
C PHE A 104 -8.42 20.43 0.60
N GLY A 105 -8.56 21.71 0.98
CA GLY A 105 -9.11 22.74 0.08
C GLY A 105 -10.52 22.36 -0.39
N ASN A 106 -10.68 22.18 -1.69
CA ASN A 106 -11.95 21.76 -2.32
C ASN A 106 -11.97 20.30 -2.77
N HIS A 107 -10.94 19.51 -2.42
CA HIS A 107 -10.81 18.11 -2.82
C HIS A 107 -11.01 17.18 -1.64
N LEU A 108 -11.52 15.99 -1.92
CA LEU A 108 -11.73 14.95 -0.93
C LEU A 108 -11.38 13.56 -1.47
N LEU A 109 -10.95 12.71 -0.54
CA LEU A 109 -10.80 11.27 -0.71
C LEU A 109 -11.89 10.60 0.12
N ALA A 110 -12.69 9.76 -0.51
CA ALA A 110 -13.79 9.06 0.12
C ALA A 110 -13.73 7.56 -0.17
N ALA A 111 -14.45 6.79 0.64
CA ALA A 111 -14.60 5.36 0.44
C ALA A 111 -16.05 4.91 0.66
N THR A 112 -16.41 3.82 -0.01
CA THR A 112 -17.66 3.08 0.19
C THR A 112 -17.40 1.60 0.30
N GLN A 113 -18.30 0.88 0.95
CA GLN A 113 -18.31 -0.58 0.94
C GLN A 113 -19.29 -1.06 -0.14
N SER A 114 -18.81 -1.90 -1.05
CA SER A 114 -19.61 -2.50 -2.11
C SER A 114 -20.40 -3.74 -1.61
N GLU A 115 -21.34 -4.24 -2.40
CA GLU A 115 -22.14 -5.43 -2.08
C GLU A 115 -21.31 -6.70 -1.89
N ASP A 116 -20.14 -6.77 -2.51
CA ASP A 116 -19.18 -7.87 -2.37
C ASP A 116 -18.18 -7.69 -1.23
N ASN A 117 -18.45 -6.74 -0.33
CA ASN A 117 -17.64 -6.36 0.83
C ASN A 117 -16.28 -5.73 0.51
N GLU A 118 -16.01 -5.34 -0.72
CA GLU A 118 -14.79 -4.60 -1.05
C GLU A 118 -14.92 -3.14 -0.60
N ILE A 119 -13.83 -2.58 -0.07
CA ILE A 119 -13.75 -1.14 0.17
C ILE A 119 -13.21 -0.48 -1.09
N ARG A 120 -13.99 0.42 -1.66
CA ARG A 120 -13.68 1.15 -2.90
C ARG A 120 -13.43 2.62 -2.60
N PHE A 121 -12.46 3.18 -3.30
CA PHE A 121 -11.98 4.54 -3.10
C PHE A 121 -12.29 5.43 -4.29
N VAL A 122 -12.53 6.71 -4.01
CA VAL A 122 -12.79 7.73 -5.02
C VAL A 122 -12.26 9.07 -4.53
N THR A 123 -11.78 9.88 -5.45
CA THR A 123 -11.48 11.28 -5.19
C THR A 123 -12.49 12.14 -5.90
N TRP A 124 -12.93 13.22 -5.26
CA TRP A 124 -13.85 14.20 -5.79
C TRP A 124 -13.39 15.63 -5.51
N GLN A 125 -14.01 16.56 -6.21
CA GLN A 125 -14.03 17.96 -5.86
C GLN A 125 -15.41 18.32 -5.34
N TYR A 126 -15.51 19.11 -4.27
CA TYR A 126 -16.78 19.70 -3.85
C TYR A 126 -17.30 20.65 -4.92
N ASP A 127 -18.60 20.74 -5.06
CA ASP A 127 -19.23 21.85 -5.77
C ASP A 127 -19.08 23.18 -5.01
N TYR A 128 -19.57 24.27 -5.61
CA TYR A 128 -19.34 25.62 -5.07
C TYR A 128 -19.85 25.82 -3.65
N ASP A 129 -21.00 25.27 -3.32
CA ASP A 129 -21.65 25.38 -2.01
C ASP A 129 -21.38 24.19 -1.09
N ARG A 130 -20.56 23.22 -1.52
CA ARG A 130 -20.24 21.97 -0.84
C ARG A 130 -21.46 21.08 -0.57
N SER A 131 -22.56 21.28 -1.29
CA SER A 131 -23.75 20.44 -1.17
C SER A 131 -23.65 19.11 -1.94
N GLY A 132 -22.74 19.04 -2.89
CA GLY A 132 -22.47 17.90 -3.75
C GLY A 132 -20.99 17.75 -4.11
N VAL A 133 -20.73 16.76 -4.94
CA VAL A 133 -19.38 16.43 -5.43
C VAL A 133 -19.37 16.29 -6.95
N THR A 134 -18.24 16.57 -7.56
CA THR A 134 -18.02 16.52 -9.01
C THR A 134 -16.60 16.02 -9.33
N LEU A 135 -16.30 15.81 -10.63
CA LEU A 135 -14.99 15.41 -11.13
C LEU A 135 -14.40 14.19 -10.40
N GLY A 136 -15.19 13.10 -10.33
CA GLY A 136 -14.81 11.88 -9.64
C GLY A 136 -13.79 11.06 -10.42
N HIS A 137 -12.73 10.63 -9.72
CA HIS A 137 -11.81 9.60 -10.16
C HIS A 137 -11.97 8.37 -9.28
N TYR A 138 -12.31 7.23 -9.88
CA TYR A 138 -12.64 5.99 -9.17
C TYR A 138 -11.47 5.03 -9.22
N TYR A 139 -11.06 4.53 -8.06
CA TYR A 139 -9.85 3.72 -7.90
C TYR A 139 -10.13 2.28 -7.48
N GLU A 140 -11.39 1.87 -7.46
CA GLU A 140 -11.79 0.56 -6.95
C GLU A 140 -11.13 0.29 -5.59
N THR A 141 -10.38 -0.80 -5.44
CA THR A 141 -9.70 -1.15 -4.18
C THR A 141 -8.30 -0.55 -4.05
N ASN A 142 -7.84 0.25 -5.01
CA ASN A 142 -6.50 0.84 -5.01
C ASN A 142 -6.44 2.11 -4.15
N TYR A 143 -6.23 1.93 -2.85
CA TYR A 143 -6.09 3.06 -1.91
C TYR A 143 -4.90 3.96 -2.22
N GLU A 144 -3.74 3.37 -2.57
CA GLU A 144 -2.51 4.13 -2.85
C GLU A 144 -2.69 5.04 -4.07
N GLY A 145 -3.30 4.52 -5.14
CA GLY A 145 -3.63 5.31 -6.31
C GLY A 145 -4.60 6.45 -6.00
N ALA A 146 -5.63 6.17 -5.20
CA ALA A 146 -6.59 7.19 -4.77
C ALA A 146 -5.94 8.26 -3.88
N LEU A 147 -5.05 7.86 -2.97
CA LEU A 147 -4.32 8.78 -2.09
C LEU A 147 -3.37 9.67 -2.90
N LYS A 148 -2.61 9.09 -3.84
CA LYS A 148 -1.74 9.85 -4.73
C LYS A 148 -2.52 10.89 -5.54
N ASP A 149 -3.63 10.50 -6.16
CA ASP A 149 -4.48 11.41 -6.92
C ASP A 149 -5.04 12.53 -6.02
N PHE A 150 -5.51 12.21 -4.82
CA PHE A 150 -5.97 13.20 -3.85
C PHE A 150 -4.89 14.22 -3.50
N ILE A 151 -3.67 13.77 -3.20
CA ILE A 151 -2.54 14.62 -2.81
C ILE A 151 -2.18 15.60 -3.95
N VAL A 152 -2.13 15.10 -5.18
CA VAL A 152 -1.81 15.92 -6.37
C VAL A 152 -2.94 16.90 -6.67
N ARG A 153 -4.18 16.40 -6.80
CA ARG A 153 -5.35 17.25 -7.14
C ARG A 153 -5.64 18.33 -6.11
N SER A 154 -5.39 18.04 -4.85
CA SER A 154 -5.56 19.01 -3.76
C SER A 154 -4.45 20.06 -3.70
N GLY A 155 -3.35 19.88 -4.45
CA GLY A 155 -2.20 20.77 -4.44
C GLY A 155 -1.32 20.63 -3.19
N LEU A 156 -1.46 19.53 -2.44
CA LEU A 156 -0.58 19.22 -1.31
C LEU A 156 0.85 18.94 -1.77
N ILE A 157 0.99 18.32 -2.94
CA ILE A 157 2.27 18.09 -3.62
C ILE A 157 2.08 18.49 -5.10
N ASP A 158 3.04 19.21 -5.66
CA ASP A 158 3.08 19.47 -7.10
C ASP A 158 3.43 18.15 -7.83
N GLU A 159 2.70 17.84 -8.90
CA GLU A 159 2.94 16.64 -9.70
C GLU A 159 4.38 16.56 -10.22
N ASN A 160 4.99 17.68 -10.55
CA ASN A 160 6.37 17.77 -11.01
C ASN A 160 7.41 17.43 -9.92
N GLN A 161 7.00 17.28 -8.67
CA GLN A 161 7.85 16.82 -7.56
C GLN A 161 7.80 15.29 -7.36
N LEU A 162 6.95 14.59 -8.13
CA LEU A 162 6.78 13.14 -8.06
C LEU A 162 7.51 12.49 -9.23
N PHE A 163 8.56 11.75 -8.92
CA PHE A 163 9.27 10.93 -9.90
C PHE A 163 8.74 9.49 -9.87
N THR A 164 8.61 8.89 -11.04
CA THR A 164 8.39 7.44 -11.19
C THR A 164 9.67 6.67 -10.84
N GLY A 165 9.57 5.36 -10.60
CA GLY A 165 10.76 4.53 -10.37
C GLY A 165 11.74 4.57 -11.55
N GLU A 166 11.24 4.64 -12.79
CA GLU A 166 12.06 4.76 -13.99
C GLU A 166 12.79 6.10 -14.04
N GLU A 167 12.09 7.22 -13.77
CA GLU A 167 12.70 8.55 -13.70
C GLU A 167 13.73 8.66 -12.58
N MET A 168 13.45 8.08 -11.40
CA MET A 168 14.42 8.00 -10.30
C MET A 168 15.65 7.19 -10.69
N THR A 169 15.49 6.11 -11.44
CA THR A 169 16.61 5.30 -11.96
C THR A 169 17.52 6.14 -12.88
N VAL A 170 16.92 6.89 -13.82
CA VAL A 170 17.66 7.79 -14.72
C VAL A 170 18.41 8.88 -13.94
N LEU A 171 17.76 9.46 -12.92
CA LEU A 171 18.38 10.47 -12.06
C LEU A 171 19.54 9.87 -11.26
N TYR A 172 19.36 8.68 -10.68
CA TYR A 172 20.40 7.97 -9.93
C TYR A 172 21.63 7.70 -10.79
N GLN A 173 21.45 7.08 -11.96
CA GLN A 173 22.53 6.78 -12.91
C GLN A 173 23.26 8.06 -13.37
N SER A 174 22.50 9.13 -13.61
CA SER A 174 23.09 10.42 -13.98
C SER A 174 23.94 11.02 -12.86
N CYS A 175 23.49 10.90 -11.59
CA CYS A 175 24.24 11.35 -10.42
C CYS A 175 25.52 10.53 -10.22
N VAL A 176 25.42 9.20 -10.30
CA VAL A 176 26.56 8.29 -10.19
C VAL A 176 27.59 8.57 -11.31
N PHE A 177 27.11 8.69 -12.56
CA PHE A 177 27.97 9.02 -13.71
C PHE A 177 28.70 10.36 -13.50
N ARG A 178 27.99 11.38 -13.02
CA ARG A 178 28.61 12.68 -12.74
C ARG A 178 29.68 12.57 -11.65
N GLY A 179 29.41 11.88 -10.56
CA GLY A 179 30.38 11.69 -9.47
C GLY A 179 31.67 11.00 -9.93
N LYS A 180 31.58 10.13 -10.96
CA LYS A 180 32.76 9.41 -11.50
C LYS A 180 33.55 10.15 -12.57
N ASN A 181 32.89 11.03 -13.34
CA ASN A 181 33.47 11.56 -14.57
C ASN A 181 33.64 13.09 -14.56
N ASP A 182 33.23 13.77 -13.51
CA ASP A 182 33.34 15.23 -13.39
C ASP A 182 34.53 15.58 -12.47
N ASP A 183 35.71 15.74 -13.05
CA ASP A 183 36.95 16.07 -12.33
C ASP A 183 36.96 17.52 -11.75
N ASP A 184 35.99 18.34 -12.12
CA ASP A 184 35.89 19.74 -11.67
C ASP A 184 34.90 19.90 -10.48
N LEU A 185 34.44 18.79 -9.88
CA LEU A 185 33.58 18.86 -8.70
C LEU A 185 34.25 19.52 -7.53
N THR A 186 33.64 20.55 -6.97
CA THR A 186 34.06 21.09 -5.68
C THR A 186 33.64 20.17 -4.55
N PHE A 187 34.33 20.22 -3.41
CA PHE A 187 34.00 19.44 -2.22
C PHE A 187 32.52 19.60 -1.79
N GLU A 188 31.99 20.81 -1.89
CA GLU A 188 30.58 21.09 -1.57
C GLU A 188 29.62 20.38 -2.55
N SER A 189 29.92 20.45 -3.85
CA SER A 189 29.13 19.77 -4.90
C SER A 189 29.20 18.25 -4.80
N GLU A 190 30.35 17.72 -4.39
CA GLU A 190 30.51 16.28 -4.14
C GLU A 190 29.64 15.81 -2.96
N GLN A 191 29.61 16.57 -1.86
CA GLN A 191 28.75 16.27 -0.72
C GLN A 191 27.24 16.38 -1.06
N GLU A 192 26.87 17.40 -1.83
CA GLU A 192 25.48 17.53 -2.31
C GLU A 192 25.09 16.36 -3.19
N LEU A 193 25.95 15.96 -4.12
CA LEU A 193 25.73 14.82 -5.02
C LEU A 193 25.58 13.52 -4.24
N HIS A 194 26.47 13.27 -3.26
CA HIS A 194 26.36 12.09 -2.38
C HIS A 194 25.02 12.06 -1.61
N THR A 195 24.60 13.21 -1.08
CA THR A 195 23.30 13.32 -0.38
C THR A 195 22.12 13.00 -1.30
N VAL A 196 22.18 13.41 -2.57
CA VAL A 196 21.16 13.10 -3.57
C VAL A 196 21.15 11.61 -3.89
N ILE A 197 22.33 11.01 -4.11
CA ILE A 197 22.49 9.58 -4.37
C ILE A 197 21.88 8.75 -3.21
N GLU A 198 22.22 9.03 -1.96
CA GLU A 198 21.67 8.33 -0.79
C GLU A 198 20.13 8.41 -0.72
N LYS A 199 19.55 9.57 -1.04
CA LYS A 199 18.10 9.73 -1.09
C LYS A 199 17.44 8.89 -2.20
N LEU A 200 18.06 8.81 -3.36
CA LEU A 200 17.58 8.01 -4.49
C LEU A 200 17.67 6.51 -4.17
N GLU A 201 18.78 6.05 -3.60
CA GLU A 201 18.98 4.67 -3.16
C GLU A 201 17.93 4.22 -2.15
N GLY A 202 17.52 5.08 -1.23
CA GLY A 202 16.46 4.80 -0.27
C GLY A 202 15.08 4.58 -0.89
N ASN A 203 14.88 4.92 -2.17
CA ASN A 203 13.62 4.82 -2.90
C ASN A 203 13.66 3.89 -4.13
N LEU A 204 14.84 3.36 -4.46
CA LEU A 204 15.03 2.46 -5.60
C LEU A 204 15.07 0.99 -5.18
N PRO A 205 14.63 0.07 -6.06
CA PRO A 205 14.79 -1.36 -5.83
C PRO A 205 16.29 -1.74 -5.69
N PRO A 206 16.63 -2.67 -4.76
CA PRO A 206 18.01 -3.08 -4.55
C PRO A 206 18.70 -3.62 -5.81
N GLU A 207 17.94 -4.18 -6.75
CA GLU A 207 18.45 -4.71 -8.02
C GLU A 207 19.08 -3.63 -8.89
N VAL A 208 18.51 -2.41 -8.90
CA VAL A 208 19.03 -1.27 -9.69
C VAL A 208 20.39 -0.84 -9.14
N ILE A 209 20.50 -0.76 -7.80
CA ILE A 209 21.72 -0.35 -7.11
C ILE A 209 22.82 -1.41 -7.30
N THR A 210 22.45 -2.69 -7.23
CA THR A 210 23.38 -3.81 -7.39
C THR A 210 23.91 -3.91 -8.82
N GLN A 211 23.10 -3.64 -9.84
CA GLN A 211 23.52 -3.66 -11.24
C GLN A 211 24.56 -2.56 -11.53
N GLU A 212 24.37 -1.36 -11.00
CA GLU A 212 25.32 -0.27 -11.16
C GLU A 212 26.66 -0.58 -10.49
N ASN A 213 26.63 -1.13 -9.27
CA ASN A 213 27.83 -1.54 -8.54
C ASN A 213 28.57 -2.73 -9.19
N ALA A 214 27.87 -3.61 -9.92
CA ALA A 214 28.47 -4.72 -10.64
C ALA A 214 29.17 -4.25 -11.93
N GLN A 215 28.60 -3.29 -12.64
CA GLN A 215 29.25 -2.64 -13.78
C GLN A 215 30.54 -1.89 -13.35
N GLU A 216 30.55 -1.33 -12.15
CA GLU A 216 31.75 -0.72 -11.56
C GLU A 216 32.93 -1.68 -11.44
N GLN A 217 32.70 -2.92 -11.02
CA GLN A 217 33.74 -3.92 -10.83
C GLN A 217 34.28 -4.47 -12.16
N GLU A 218 33.46 -4.51 -13.22
CA GLU A 218 33.91 -4.93 -14.55
C GLU A 218 34.77 -3.88 -15.25
N ASP A 219 34.43 -2.59 -15.07
CA ASP A 219 35.21 -1.47 -15.66
C ASP A 219 36.57 -1.26 -14.96
N GLU A 220 36.67 -1.52 -13.65
CA GLU A 220 37.96 -1.46 -12.91
C GLU A 220 38.89 -2.65 -13.23
N HIS A 221 38.39 -3.78 -13.71
CA HIS A 221 39.17 -4.99 -14.02
C HIS A 221 39.46 -5.16 -15.50
N GLY A 222 39.00 -4.25 -16.34
CA GLY A 222 39.14 -4.27 -17.79
C GLY A 222 40.28 -3.50 -18.39
N ILE A 223 41.32 -3.10 -17.58
CA ILE A 223 42.57 -2.43 -18.01
C ILE A 223 43.74 -3.39 -17.90
#